data_b803a8f7084a124f6dda8cc4284b29be
#
_entry.id   b803a8f7084a124f6dda8cc4284b29be
#
_cell.length_a   1.000
_cell.length_b   1.000
_cell.length_c   1.000
_cell.angle_alpha   90.00
_cell.angle_beta   90.00
_cell.angle_gamma   90.00
#
_symmetry.space_group_name_H-M   'P 1'
#
loop_
_entity.id
_entity.type
_entity.pdbx_description
1 polymer ?
#
loop_
_entity_poly.entity_id
_entity_poly.type
_entity_poly.pdbx_seq_one_letter_code
_entity_poly.pdbx_strand_id
1 'polypeptide(L)'
;MFERKCYQKLLEWKSSSQGRTALMIEGARRVGKTTLAREFARAEYDAHLIIDFSIASTEVKQVFESYSDDVSTLLRMLQLQYGVELPRRKSLVIFDEVQRFPKAREMVKHLVADGRFDYIETGSLISIKKNVANIVIPSEEDRVYLRPMDFEEYLWALGRKMLADEIRSSREKLVALPDPIHRQAERLFDEYLVVGGMPQAVAAFIQDGTFAECERVKRRILALYRDDMQKFGGVEARKALAVFDEIPGQLSGNSKKFNFSSLERNGRKEAYEGALSWLEESHIVNICRKCNDPNVGYRLNSDDSAMKLYMGDTGLLVSHAFSDNDESLEIQKALQFGKLSVNKGMIVENYVAQQLRAAGRSLYYHTWEEPAKDSSASKPRPREIDFLVTKGFSDAAGKPRVCPIEAKSTKTYSTVSLDDFARRWPARVGDELVLHPKQLKAEGRRAYLPLYMAFCI
;
A
#
# COMPACT_ATOMS: atom_id res chain seq x y z
N MET A 1 5.63 19.07 5.79
CA MET A 1 5.06 17.74 5.46
C MET A 1 5.28 17.45 3.98
N PHE A 2 5.41 16.19 3.57
CA PHE A 2 5.38 15.84 2.14
C PHE A 2 3.95 15.93 1.60
N GLU A 3 3.81 16.37 0.35
CA GLU A 3 2.52 16.34 -0.37
C GLU A 3 2.08 14.89 -0.56
N ARG A 4 0.79 14.58 -0.30
CA ARG A 4 0.24 13.24 -0.36
C ARG A 4 -1.06 13.23 -1.15
N LYS A 5 -1.20 12.29 -2.09
CA LYS A 5 -2.44 12.09 -2.86
C LYS A 5 -3.67 11.89 -1.97
N CYS A 6 -3.44 11.25 -0.82
CA CYS A 6 -4.50 11.02 0.17
C CYS A 6 -5.11 12.31 0.72
N TYR A 7 -4.39 13.45 0.69
CA TYR A 7 -4.90 14.75 1.13
C TYR A 7 -6.16 15.16 0.36
N GLN A 8 -6.18 14.92 -0.95
CA GLN A 8 -7.35 15.19 -1.79
C GLN A 8 -8.60 14.41 -1.33
N LYS A 9 -8.44 13.16 -0.88
CA LYS A 9 -9.54 12.36 -0.34
C LYS A 9 -10.11 12.92 0.96
N LEU A 10 -9.27 13.57 1.77
CA LEU A 10 -9.72 14.27 2.99
C LEU A 10 -10.54 15.51 2.62
N LEU A 11 -10.15 16.25 1.58
CA LEU A 11 -10.92 17.39 1.05
C LEU A 11 -12.28 16.93 0.50
N GLU A 12 -12.30 15.85 -0.26
CA GLU A 12 -13.52 15.23 -0.79
C GLU A 12 -14.45 14.80 0.35
N TRP A 13 -13.92 14.14 1.39
CA TRP A 13 -14.69 13.78 2.58
C TRP A 13 -15.25 15.02 3.29
N LYS A 14 -14.44 16.05 3.55
CA LYS A 14 -14.89 17.29 4.21
C LYS A 14 -16.07 17.92 3.46
N SER A 15 -15.97 17.97 2.13
CA SER A 15 -17.00 18.58 1.28
C SER A 15 -18.28 17.74 1.18
N SER A 16 -18.16 16.40 1.08
CA SER A 16 -19.28 15.48 0.88
C SER A 16 -19.98 15.11 2.18
N SER A 17 -19.22 14.83 3.25
CA SER A 17 -19.75 14.43 4.56
C SER A 17 -20.49 15.56 5.24
N GLN A 18 -19.94 16.78 5.22
CA GLN A 18 -20.51 17.95 5.93
C GLN A 18 -20.80 17.64 7.41
N GLY A 19 -19.95 16.82 8.06
CA GLY A 19 -20.06 16.40 9.46
C GLY A 19 -21.03 15.27 9.73
N ARG A 20 -21.55 14.60 8.71
CA ARG A 20 -22.45 13.44 8.87
C ARG A 20 -21.71 12.14 9.11
N THR A 21 -20.41 12.11 8.83
CA THR A 21 -19.54 10.97 9.09
C THR A 21 -18.20 11.43 9.69
N ALA A 22 -17.59 10.61 10.52
CA ALA A 22 -16.18 10.73 10.89
C ALA A 22 -15.30 10.13 9.78
N LEU A 23 -14.02 10.47 9.78
CA LEU A 23 -13.05 9.88 8.86
C LEU A 23 -11.99 9.06 9.59
N MET A 24 -11.91 7.76 9.30
CA MET A 24 -10.83 6.92 9.77
C MET A 24 -9.68 6.90 8.75
N ILE A 25 -8.49 7.32 9.16
CA ILE A 25 -7.25 7.20 8.37
C ILE A 25 -6.53 5.92 8.79
N GLU A 26 -6.60 4.90 7.94
CA GLU A 26 -5.94 3.62 8.12
C GLU A 26 -4.62 3.55 7.34
N GLY A 27 -3.69 2.72 7.81
CA GLY A 27 -2.42 2.48 7.12
C GLY A 27 -1.35 1.92 8.04
N ALA A 28 -0.25 1.47 7.47
CA ALA A 28 0.86 0.90 8.20
C ALA A 28 1.41 1.89 9.26
N ARG A 29 2.04 1.33 10.28
CA ARG A 29 2.74 2.15 11.26
C ARG A 29 3.86 2.95 10.57
N ARG A 30 4.05 4.22 10.97
CA ARG A 30 5.05 5.15 10.40
C ARG A 30 4.79 5.63 8.97
N VAL A 31 3.61 5.39 8.40
CA VAL A 31 3.24 5.85 7.05
C VAL A 31 2.82 7.33 7.01
N GLY A 32 2.69 7.99 8.18
CA GLY A 32 2.42 9.43 8.29
C GLY A 32 0.98 9.83 8.58
N LYS A 33 0.13 8.94 9.13
CA LYS A 33 -1.29 9.20 9.45
C LYS A 33 -1.49 10.44 10.32
N THR A 34 -0.85 10.45 11.49
CA THR A 34 -0.91 11.58 12.44
C THR A 34 -0.45 12.90 11.80
N THR A 35 0.62 12.84 11.00
CA THR A 35 1.16 14.04 10.32
C THR A 35 0.14 14.57 9.31
N LEU A 36 -0.46 13.69 8.51
CA LEU A 36 -1.48 14.06 7.53
C LEU A 36 -2.71 14.69 8.20
N ALA A 37 -3.22 14.06 9.26
CA ALA A 37 -4.38 14.57 10.00
C ALA A 37 -4.11 15.95 10.65
N ARG A 38 -2.92 16.14 11.23
CA ARG A 38 -2.50 17.43 11.83
C ARG A 38 -2.39 18.54 10.80
N GLU A 39 -1.77 18.28 9.66
CA GLU A 39 -1.65 19.29 8.60
C GLU A 39 -3.00 19.62 7.99
N PHE A 40 -3.86 18.63 7.80
CA PHE A 40 -5.22 18.85 7.34
C PHE A 40 -6.01 19.72 8.31
N ALA A 41 -5.90 19.47 9.62
CA ALA A 41 -6.53 20.28 10.64
C ALA A 41 -6.08 21.75 10.60
N ARG A 42 -4.77 21.98 10.46
CA ARG A 42 -4.19 23.33 10.43
C ARG A 42 -4.55 24.11 9.17
N ALA A 43 -4.65 23.42 8.04
CA ALA A 43 -4.91 24.08 6.75
C ALA A 43 -6.41 24.33 6.50
N GLU A 44 -7.27 23.45 7.01
CA GLU A 44 -8.68 23.38 6.57
C GLU A 44 -9.69 23.81 7.63
N TYR A 45 -9.26 24.07 8.89
CA TYR A 45 -10.14 24.42 9.99
C TYR A 45 -9.65 25.64 10.78
N ASP A 46 -10.58 26.43 11.29
CA ASP A 46 -10.27 27.63 12.10
C ASP A 46 -9.66 27.22 13.46
N ALA A 47 -10.09 26.08 14.03
CA ALA A 47 -9.59 25.53 15.27
C ALA A 47 -9.56 24.00 15.22
N HIS A 48 -8.71 23.38 16.06
CA HIS A 48 -8.66 21.93 16.14
C HIS A 48 -8.25 21.47 17.53
N LEU A 49 -8.68 20.26 17.90
CA LEU A 49 -8.27 19.54 19.10
C LEU A 49 -7.68 18.20 18.70
N ILE A 50 -6.49 17.88 19.21
CA ILE A 50 -5.83 16.59 18.96
C ILE A 50 -5.68 15.86 20.29
N ILE A 51 -6.29 14.69 20.39
CA ILE A 51 -6.19 13.79 21.54
C ILE A 51 -5.41 12.56 21.13
N ASP A 52 -4.14 12.50 21.52
CA ASP A 52 -3.28 11.33 21.30
C ASP A 52 -3.44 10.35 22.46
N PHE A 53 -4.18 9.26 22.24
CA PHE A 53 -4.45 8.26 23.27
C PHE A 53 -3.24 7.40 23.64
N SER A 54 -2.10 7.56 22.97
CA SER A 54 -0.86 6.90 23.39
C SER A 54 -0.23 7.56 24.60
N ILE A 55 -0.51 8.86 24.83
CA ILE A 55 0.03 9.70 25.90
C ILE A 55 -1.04 10.46 26.71
N ALA A 56 -2.33 10.28 26.33
CA ALA A 56 -3.43 10.96 27.03
C ALA A 56 -3.45 10.64 28.53
N SER A 57 -3.62 11.67 29.33
CA SER A 57 -3.67 11.55 30.80
C SER A 57 -4.89 10.74 31.27
N THR A 58 -4.84 10.29 32.52
CA THR A 58 -5.97 9.57 33.16
C THR A 58 -7.21 10.46 33.22
N GLU A 59 -7.03 11.75 33.52
CA GLU A 59 -8.12 12.74 33.59
C GLU A 59 -8.87 12.87 32.25
N VAL A 60 -8.14 12.92 31.13
CA VAL A 60 -8.75 12.94 29.79
C VAL A 60 -9.59 11.68 29.57
N LYS A 61 -9.08 10.49 29.93
CA LYS A 61 -9.81 9.24 29.79
C LYS A 61 -11.05 9.20 30.68
N GLN A 62 -10.94 9.69 31.92
CA GLN A 62 -12.08 9.81 32.84
C GLN A 62 -13.19 10.71 32.32
N VAL A 63 -12.86 11.78 31.57
CA VAL A 63 -13.88 12.62 30.93
C VAL A 63 -14.77 11.80 30.00
N PHE A 64 -14.18 10.92 29.16
CA PHE A 64 -14.97 10.02 28.30
C PHE A 64 -15.79 8.99 29.08
N GLU A 65 -15.27 8.48 30.19
CA GLU A 65 -15.96 7.50 31.03
C GLU A 65 -17.11 8.14 31.80
N SER A 66 -16.90 9.34 32.38
CA SER A 66 -17.87 10.01 33.25
C SER A 66 -19.00 10.70 32.48
N TYR A 67 -18.76 11.12 31.25
CA TYR A 67 -19.71 11.90 30.45
C TYR A 67 -20.09 11.21 29.13
N SER A 68 -20.04 9.89 29.09
CA SER A 68 -20.41 9.11 27.88
C SER A 68 -21.83 9.36 27.42
N ASP A 69 -22.74 9.67 28.33
CA ASP A 69 -24.17 9.89 28.08
C ASP A 69 -24.51 11.39 27.86
N ASP A 70 -23.55 12.29 28.10
CA ASP A 70 -23.69 13.74 27.90
C ASP A 70 -22.57 14.31 27.04
N VAL A 71 -22.77 14.21 25.71
CA VAL A 71 -21.82 14.72 24.70
C VAL A 71 -21.51 16.21 24.89
N SER A 72 -22.49 17.02 25.35
CA SER A 72 -22.29 18.46 25.54
C SER A 72 -21.28 18.75 26.68
N THR A 73 -21.44 18.06 27.81
CA THR A 73 -20.51 18.18 28.95
C THR A 73 -19.17 17.56 28.59
N LEU A 74 -19.13 16.40 27.91
CA LEU A 74 -17.89 15.77 27.45
C LEU A 74 -17.06 16.74 26.61
N LEU A 75 -17.62 17.33 25.58
CA LEU A 75 -16.90 18.25 24.69
C LEU A 75 -16.46 19.53 25.40
N ARG A 76 -17.28 20.06 26.31
CA ARG A 76 -16.91 21.22 27.14
C ARG A 76 -15.72 20.90 28.05
N MET A 77 -15.72 19.74 28.70
CA MET A 77 -14.63 19.33 29.60
C MET A 77 -13.33 19.10 28.83
N LEU A 78 -13.39 18.48 27.63
CA LEU A 78 -12.22 18.35 26.78
C LEU A 78 -11.64 19.70 26.35
N GLN A 79 -12.49 20.66 25.96
CA GLN A 79 -12.04 22.02 25.61
C GLN A 79 -11.38 22.72 26.81
N LEU A 80 -11.95 22.62 28.00
CA LEU A 80 -11.36 23.17 29.23
C LEU A 80 -10.03 22.53 29.54
N GLN A 81 -9.91 21.19 29.42
CA GLN A 81 -8.69 20.46 29.76
C GLN A 81 -7.53 20.77 28.82
N TYR A 82 -7.84 20.98 27.53
CA TYR A 82 -6.84 21.33 26.52
C TYR A 82 -6.66 22.84 26.32
N GLY A 83 -7.47 23.67 26.98
CA GLY A 83 -7.41 25.13 26.87
C GLY A 83 -7.71 25.64 25.46
N VAL A 84 -8.65 25.00 24.76
CA VAL A 84 -9.00 25.34 23.38
C VAL A 84 -10.49 25.67 23.25
N GLU A 85 -10.80 26.66 22.43
CA GLU A 85 -12.17 26.96 22.03
C GLU A 85 -12.41 26.40 20.62
N LEU A 86 -13.51 25.69 20.44
CA LEU A 86 -13.85 25.05 19.18
C LEU A 86 -15.12 25.68 18.60
N PRO A 87 -15.01 26.61 17.62
CA PRO A 87 -16.15 27.16 16.88
C PRO A 87 -16.95 26.07 16.18
N ARG A 88 -18.28 26.13 16.32
CA ARG A 88 -19.21 25.14 15.73
C ARG A 88 -19.06 25.12 14.21
N ARG A 89 -18.99 23.91 13.62
CA ARG A 89 -18.83 23.63 12.18
C ARG A 89 -17.57 24.20 11.52
N LYS A 90 -16.63 24.71 12.31
CA LYS A 90 -15.34 25.26 11.86
C LYS A 90 -14.15 24.59 12.52
N SER A 91 -14.42 23.54 13.32
CA SER A 91 -13.39 22.86 14.10
C SER A 91 -13.31 21.37 13.77
N LEU A 92 -12.10 20.86 13.88
CA LEU A 92 -11.80 19.44 13.73
C LEU A 92 -11.31 18.86 15.07
N VAL A 93 -11.86 17.72 15.48
CA VAL A 93 -11.34 16.91 16.58
C VAL A 93 -10.66 15.66 16.02
N ILE A 94 -9.41 15.43 16.41
CA ILE A 94 -8.61 14.29 15.99
C ILE A 94 -8.40 13.35 17.16
N PHE A 95 -8.82 12.10 17.00
CA PHE A 95 -8.53 10.99 17.90
C PHE A 95 -7.35 10.18 17.33
N ASP A 96 -6.14 10.48 17.81
CA ASP A 96 -4.91 9.83 17.33
C ASP A 96 -4.63 8.57 18.15
N GLU A 97 -4.21 7.48 17.48
CA GLU A 97 -3.99 6.15 18.06
C GLU A 97 -5.24 5.64 18.84
N VAL A 98 -6.43 5.82 18.25
CA VAL A 98 -7.74 5.56 18.89
C VAL A 98 -7.89 4.15 19.46
N GLN A 99 -7.16 3.16 18.93
CA GLN A 99 -7.13 1.80 19.46
C GLN A 99 -6.56 1.67 20.89
N ARG A 100 -5.84 2.69 21.36
CA ARG A 100 -5.33 2.72 22.73
C ARG A 100 -6.40 3.03 23.77
N PHE A 101 -7.53 3.60 23.32
CA PHE A 101 -8.66 3.91 24.17
C PHE A 101 -9.99 3.66 23.42
N PRO A 102 -10.47 2.40 23.40
CA PRO A 102 -11.64 1.98 22.63
C PRO A 102 -12.93 2.76 22.96
N LYS A 103 -13.07 3.26 24.20
CA LYS A 103 -14.23 4.06 24.62
C LYS A 103 -14.41 5.33 23.78
N ALA A 104 -13.32 6.00 23.39
CA ALA A 104 -13.42 7.16 22.50
C ALA A 104 -14.03 6.79 21.15
N ARG A 105 -13.71 5.60 20.63
CA ARG A 105 -14.27 5.11 19.38
C ARG A 105 -15.76 4.80 19.46
N GLU A 106 -16.23 4.24 20.60
CA GLU A 106 -17.67 4.06 20.84
C GLU A 106 -18.44 5.39 20.78
N MET A 107 -17.81 6.46 21.27
CA MET A 107 -18.40 7.79 21.32
C MET A 107 -18.52 8.45 19.95
N VAL A 108 -17.78 8.02 18.93
CA VAL A 108 -17.75 8.68 17.60
C VAL A 108 -19.14 8.81 17.01
N LYS A 109 -19.99 7.77 17.11
CA LYS A 109 -21.37 7.81 16.64
C LYS A 109 -22.17 8.96 17.28
N HIS A 110 -22.06 9.12 18.59
CA HIS A 110 -22.77 10.16 19.36
C HIS A 110 -22.21 11.55 19.05
N LEU A 111 -20.88 11.65 18.89
CA LEU A 111 -20.18 12.87 18.54
C LEU A 111 -20.56 13.36 17.13
N VAL A 112 -20.64 12.47 16.16
CA VAL A 112 -21.10 12.77 14.80
C VAL A 112 -22.58 13.20 14.81
N ALA A 113 -23.43 12.50 15.55
CA ALA A 113 -24.86 12.83 15.68
C ALA A 113 -25.10 14.21 16.31
N ASP A 114 -24.23 14.65 17.25
CA ASP A 114 -24.25 15.99 17.83
C ASP A 114 -23.99 17.11 16.80
N GLY A 115 -23.17 16.84 15.77
CA GLY A 115 -22.99 17.67 14.58
C GLY A 115 -22.29 19.01 14.80
N ARG A 116 -21.65 19.24 15.95
CA ARG A 116 -20.92 20.49 16.24
C ARG A 116 -19.58 20.58 15.52
N PHE A 117 -18.85 19.46 15.41
CA PHE A 117 -17.49 19.39 14.89
C PHE A 117 -17.37 18.29 13.84
N ASP A 118 -16.29 18.33 13.08
CA ASP A 118 -15.85 17.19 12.26
C ASP A 118 -14.88 16.34 13.06
N TYR A 119 -14.80 15.05 12.76
CA TYR A 119 -13.97 14.09 13.51
C TYR A 119 -13.09 13.28 12.57
N ILE A 120 -11.80 13.18 12.91
CA ILE A 120 -10.85 12.27 12.25
C ILE A 120 -10.30 11.31 13.31
N GLU A 121 -10.30 10.03 12.98
CA GLU A 121 -9.64 9.00 13.75
C GLU A 121 -8.39 8.54 13.02
N THR A 122 -7.31 8.28 13.76
CA THR A 122 -6.16 7.55 13.22
C THR A 122 -5.88 6.32 14.06
N GLY A 123 -5.42 5.27 13.41
CA GLY A 123 -5.05 4.05 14.10
C GLY A 123 -4.53 2.97 13.16
N SER A 124 -3.93 1.94 13.72
CA SER A 124 -3.66 0.71 13.00
C SER A 124 -4.83 -0.26 13.22
N LEU A 125 -5.39 -0.79 12.13
CA LEU A 125 -6.61 -1.61 12.15
C LEU A 125 -6.52 -2.83 13.07
N ILE A 126 -5.33 -3.38 13.23
CA ILE A 126 -5.05 -4.56 14.03
C ILE A 126 -5.36 -4.36 15.50
N SER A 127 -4.85 -3.26 16.03
CA SER A 127 -5.09 -2.91 17.43
C SER A 127 -6.57 -2.60 17.63
N ILE A 128 -7.23 -2.06 16.61
CA ILE A 128 -8.65 -1.78 16.62
C ILE A 128 -9.44 -3.10 16.74
N LYS A 129 -9.26 -4.06 15.83
CA LYS A 129 -10.02 -5.34 15.86
C LYS A 129 -9.82 -6.16 17.13
N LYS A 130 -8.59 -6.23 17.65
CA LYS A 130 -8.29 -6.97 18.89
C LYS A 130 -8.89 -6.32 20.14
N ASN A 131 -8.89 -4.99 20.20
CA ASN A 131 -9.40 -4.23 21.34
C ASN A 131 -10.90 -3.91 21.21
N VAL A 132 -11.51 -4.11 20.04
CA VAL A 132 -12.91 -3.79 19.72
C VAL A 132 -13.77 -5.03 19.49
N ALA A 133 -13.30 -6.23 19.86
CA ALA A 133 -14.12 -7.45 19.75
C ALA A 133 -15.51 -7.31 20.45
N ASN A 134 -15.66 -6.34 21.34
CA ASN A 134 -16.85 -6.03 22.10
C ASN A 134 -17.41 -4.63 21.83
N ILE A 135 -16.94 -3.88 20.84
CA ILE A 135 -17.34 -2.49 20.57
C ILE A 135 -18.11 -2.42 19.26
N VAL A 136 -19.22 -1.69 19.27
CA VAL A 136 -19.98 -1.37 18.05
C VAL A 136 -19.14 -0.41 17.21
N ILE A 137 -18.69 -0.86 16.03
CA ILE A 137 -18.02 0.00 15.06
C ILE A 137 -19.03 1.07 14.60
N PRO A 138 -18.67 2.36 14.63
CA PRO A 138 -19.57 3.40 14.16
C PRO A 138 -20.02 3.15 12.72
N SER A 139 -21.32 3.21 12.45
CA SER A 139 -21.87 3.15 11.09
C SER A 139 -21.64 4.46 10.33
N GLU A 140 -21.41 5.54 11.06
CA GLU A 140 -21.17 6.89 10.58
C GLU A 140 -19.67 7.18 10.39
N GLU A 141 -18.93 6.24 9.77
CA GLU A 141 -17.49 6.32 9.55
C GLU A 141 -17.12 6.06 8.09
N ASP A 142 -16.47 7.02 7.45
CA ASP A 142 -15.80 6.84 6.17
C ASP A 142 -14.34 6.41 6.40
N ARG A 143 -13.73 5.70 5.44
CA ARG A 143 -12.36 5.20 5.56
C ARG A 143 -11.48 5.60 4.39
N VAL A 144 -10.28 6.05 4.71
CA VAL A 144 -9.23 6.28 3.73
C VAL A 144 -7.97 5.50 4.11
N TYR A 145 -7.29 5.00 3.09
CA TYR A 145 -6.07 4.22 3.26
C TYR A 145 -4.84 5.06 2.89
N LEU A 146 -4.00 5.34 3.87
CA LEU A 146 -2.71 5.97 3.64
C LEU A 146 -1.65 4.89 3.44
N ARG A 147 -1.13 4.82 2.22
CA ARG A 147 -0.08 3.88 1.82
C ARG A 147 1.31 4.52 1.93
N PRO A 148 2.41 3.74 1.93
CA PRO A 148 3.73 4.31 1.63
C PRO A 148 3.68 5.16 0.37
N MET A 149 4.52 6.18 0.30
CA MET A 149 4.58 7.08 -0.86
C MET A 149 4.82 6.26 -2.12
N ASP A 150 4.01 6.49 -3.14
CA ASP A 150 4.28 5.95 -4.47
C ASP A 150 5.41 6.72 -5.17
N PHE A 151 5.80 6.29 -6.36
CA PHE A 151 6.92 6.93 -7.06
C PHE A 151 6.61 8.40 -7.42
N GLU A 152 5.37 8.75 -7.71
CA GLU A 152 4.99 10.13 -7.98
C GLU A 152 5.10 11.01 -6.73
N GLU A 153 4.60 10.55 -5.58
CA GLU A 153 4.73 11.26 -4.30
C GLU A 153 6.22 11.40 -3.89
N TYR A 154 7.04 10.41 -4.23
CA TYR A 154 8.49 10.49 -4.04
C TYR A 154 9.12 11.59 -4.91
N LEU A 155 8.75 11.68 -6.20
CA LEU A 155 9.19 12.77 -7.07
C LEU A 155 8.76 14.14 -6.53
N TRP A 156 7.55 14.26 -6.00
CA TRP A 156 7.09 15.49 -5.35
C TRP A 156 7.95 15.85 -4.13
N ALA A 157 8.27 14.85 -3.30
CA ALA A 157 9.13 15.04 -2.12
C ALA A 157 10.53 15.55 -2.50
N LEU A 158 11.06 15.13 -3.66
CA LEU A 158 12.33 15.62 -4.22
C LEU A 158 12.22 16.97 -4.94
N GLY A 159 11.03 17.63 -4.96
CA GLY A 159 10.79 18.84 -5.72
C GLY A 159 10.77 18.65 -7.24
N ARG A 160 10.52 17.42 -7.71
CA ARG A 160 10.49 17.03 -9.14
C ARG A 160 9.07 16.89 -9.68
N LYS A 161 8.16 17.76 -9.26
CA LYS A 161 6.74 17.71 -9.66
C LYS A 161 6.57 17.79 -11.18
N MET A 162 7.29 18.69 -11.85
CA MET A 162 7.27 18.80 -13.32
C MET A 162 7.66 17.50 -14.03
N LEU A 163 8.62 16.75 -13.48
CA LEU A 163 8.99 15.45 -14.05
C LEU A 163 7.84 14.43 -13.89
N ALA A 164 7.16 14.43 -12.75
CA ALA A 164 6.01 13.56 -12.53
C ALA A 164 4.87 13.89 -13.51
N ASP A 165 4.59 15.18 -13.73
CA ASP A 165 3.57 15.64 -14.67
C ASP A 165 3.92 15.24 -16.12
N GLU A 166 5.20 15.37 -16.51
CA GLU A 166 5.68 14.98 -17.84
C GLU A 166 5.58 13.44 -18.04
N ILE A 167 5.89 12.65 -17.02
CA ILE A 167 5.71 11.20 -17.06
C ILE A 167 4.23 10.84 -17.27
N ARG A 168 3.30 11.50 -16.57
CA ARG A 168 1.86 11.30 -16.76
C ARG A 168 1.42 11.68 -18.17
N SER A 169 1.79 12.85 -18.64
CA SER A 169 1.48 13.33 -19.98
C SER A 169 2.00 12.37 -21.07
N SER A 170 3.24 11.89 -20.92
CA SER A 170 3.84 10.88 -21.78
C SER A 170 3.02 9.58 -21.79
N ARG A 171 2.58 9.11 -20.62
CA ARG A 171 1.74 7.91 -20.50
C ARG A 171 0.36 8.08 -21.11
N GLU A 172 -0.28 9.22 -20.93
CA GLU A 172 -1.62 9.53 -21.48
C GLU A 172 -1.60 9.62 -22.98
N LYS A 173 -0.59 10.29 -23.53
CA LYS A 173 -0.40 10.47 -24.97
C LYS A 173 0.21 9.25 -25.68
N LEU A 174 0.72 8.27 -24.92
CA LEU A 174 1.50 7.13 -25.41
C LEU A 174 2.72 7.56 -26.26
N VAL A 175 3.37 8.67 -25.87
CA VAL A 175 4.55 9.24 -26.53
C VAL A 175 5.75 9.09 -25.60
N ALA A 176 6.85 8.52 -26.12
CA ALA A 176 8.09 8.35 -25.35
C ALA A 176 8.66 9.69 -24.87
N LEU A 177 9.21 9.69 -23.65
CA LEU A 177 9.97 10.84 -23.15
C LEU A 177 11.24 11.06 -23.95
N PRO A 178 11.71 12.31 -24.09
CA PRO A 178 13.07 12.55 -24.61
C PRO A 178 14.13 11.77 -23.80
N ASP A 179 15.14 11.23 -24.47
CA ASP A 179 16.17 10.37 -23.85
C ASP A 179 16.82 10.95 -22.59
N PRO A 180 17.15 12.26 -22.49
CA PRO A 180 17.71 12.80 -21.25
C PRO A 180 16.73 12.72 -20.08
N ILE A 181 15.44 12.97 -20.35
CA ILE A 181 14.37 12.93 -19.33
C ILE A 181 14.10 11.48 -18.92
N HIS A 182 14.05 10.56 -19.89
CA HIS A 182 13.92 9.12 -19.61
C HIS A 182 15.05 8.62 -18.69
N ARG A 183 16.33 8.92 -19.02
CA ARG A 183 17.46 8.55 -18.17
C ARG A 183 17.41 9.19 -16.77
N GLN A 184 16.89 10.41 -16.65
CA GLN A 184 16.69 11.03 -15.35
C GLN A 184 15.62 10.29 -14.54
N ALA A 185 14.49 9.93 -15.17
CA ALA A 185 13.42 9.18 -14.55
C ALA A 185 13.87 7.77 -14.12
N GLU A 186 14.66 7.06 -14.97
CA GLU A 186 15.25 5.76 -14.63
C GLU A 186 16.16 5.85 -13.40
N ARG A 187 17.04 6.85 -13.33
CA ARG A 187 17.95 7.04 -12.18
C ARG A 187 17.17 7.28 -10.89
N LEU A 188 16.15 8.16 -10.91
CA LEU A 188 15.32 8.43 -9.74
C LEU A 188 14.45 7.22 -9.36
N PHE A 189 14.05 6.42 -10.34
CA PHE A 189 13.35 5.17 -10.10
C PHE A 189 14.26 4.12 -9.42
N ASP A 190 15.49 3.93 -9.90
CA ASP A 190 16.45 3.02 -9.25
C ASP A 190 16.77 3.48 -7.81
N GLU A 191 16.83 4.79 -7.56
CA GLU A 191 16.97 5.38 -6.22
C GLU A 191 15.75 5.06 -5.35
N TYR A 192 14.53 5.24 -5.87
CA TYR A 192 13.31 4.91 -5.16
C TYR A 192 13.20 3.42 -4.80
N LEU A 193 13.67 2.51 -5.63
CA LEU A 193 13.67 1.08 -5.30
C LEU A 193 14.45 0.78 -4.02
N VAL A 194 15.49 1.56 -3.75
CA VAL A 194 16.33 1.44 -2.54
C VAL A 194 15.74 2.20 -1.36
N VAL A 195 15.36 3.47 -1.56
CA VAL A 195 14.83 4.34 -0.50
C VAL A 195 13.45 3.87 -0.04
N GLY A 196 12.58 3.50 -0.99
CA GLY A 196 11.19 3.17 -0.74
C GLY A 196 10.29 4.39 -0.58
N GLY A 197 9.06 4.12 -0.11
CA GLY A 197 8.02 5.14 0.09
C GLY A 197 7.70 5.43 1.55
N MET A 198 8.46 4.92 2.52
CA MET A 198 8.24 5.28 3.93
C MET A 198 8.68 6.72 4.20
N PRO A 199 7.75 7.64 4.62
CA PRO A 199 8.06 9.07 4.70
C PRO A 199 9.28 9.41 5.55
N GLN A 200 9.53 8.66 6.63
CA GLN A 200 10.70 8.87 7.47
C GLN A 200 12.01 8.46 6.77
N ALA A 201 11.98 7.41 5.95
CA ALA A 201 13.14 6.98 5.15
C ALA A 201 13.42 7.98 4.03
N VAL A 202 12.37 8.45 3.34
CA VAL A 202 12.46 9.51 2.31
C VAL A 202 13.01 10.81 2.91
N ALA A 203 12.52 11.23 4.08
CA ALA A 203 13.01 12.43 4.77
C ALA A 203 14.48 12.31 5.15
N ALA A 204 14.90 11.18 5.70
CA ALA A 204 16.30 10.92 6.06
C ALA A 204 17.20 10.96 4.83
N PHE A 205 16.77 10.37 3.71
CA PHE A 205 17.52 10.40 2.46
C PHE A 205 17.65 11.82 1.90
N ILE A 206 16.58 12.60 1.88
CA ILE A 206 16.61 13.99 1.39
C ILE A 206 17.50 14.88 2.26
N GLN A 207 17.46 14.69 3.57
CA GLN A 207 18.21 15.51 4.54
C GLN A 207 19.71 15.21 4.53
N ASP A 208 20.09 13.94 4.46
CA ASP A 208 21.46 13.48 4.59
C ASP A 208 22.15 13.23 3.23
N GLY A 209 21.37 13.00 2.17
CA GLY A 209 21.87 12.68 0.83
C GLY A 209 22.52 11.29 0.71
N THR A 210 22.42 10.45 1.76
CA THR A 210 23.03 9.13 1.80
C THR A 210 22.04 8.01 2.09
N PHE A 211 22.37 6.81 1.63
CA PHE A 211 21.56 5.62 1.94
C PHE A 211 21.78 5.11 3.38
N ALA A 212 22.83 5.53 4.06
CA ALA A 212 23.17 5.00 5.38
C ALA A 212 22.12 5.36 6.43
N GLU A 213 21.73 6.65 6.51
CA GLU A 213 20.70 7.10 7.44
C GLU A 213 19.31 6.56 7.05
N CYS A 214 19.01 6.55 5.75
CA CYS A 214 17.80 5.94 5.22
C CYS A 214 17.69 4.47 5.64
N GLU A 215 18.77 3.68 5.49
CA GLU A 215 18.82 2.27 5.89
C GLU A 215 18.60 2.11 7.40
N ARG A 216 19.22 2.95 8.21
CA ARG A 216 19.04 2.95 9.67
C ARG A 216 17.55 3.18 10.04
N VAL A 217 16.87 4.10 9.36
CA VAL A 217 15.44 4.36 9.56
C VAL A 217 14.61 3.16 9.15
N LYS A 218 14.87 2.54 7.98
CA LYS A 218 14.14 1.36 7.50
C LYS A 218 14.29 0.16 8.44
N ARG A 219 15.49 -0.11 8.94
CA ARG A 219 15.74 -1.16 9.94
C ARG A 219 14.96 -0.93 11.23
N ARG A 220 14.86 0.31 11.70
CA ARG A 220 14.01 0.66 12.86
C ARG A 220 12.53 0.40 12.59
N ILE A 221 12.03 0.72 11.39
CA ILE A 221 10.64 0.43 11.01
C ILE A 221 10.39 -1.08 10.99
N LEU A 222 11.31 -1.87 10.41
CA LEU A 222 11.20 -3.33 10.41
C LEU A 222 11.21 -3.92 11.83
N ALA A 223 12.06 -3.40 12.71
CA ALA A 223 12.09 -3.80 14.12
C ALA A 223 10.75 -3.48 14.82
N LEU A 224 10.19 -2.28 14.59
CA LEU A 224 8.87 -1.92 15.13
C LEU A 224 7.75 -2.84 14.61
N TYR A 225 7.82 -3.30 13.36
CA TYR A 225 6.84 -4.25 12.81
C TYR A 225 6.97 -5.60 13.52
N ARG A 226 8.19 -6.10 13.76
CA ARG A 226 8.41 -7.33 14.52
C ARG A 226 7.91 -7.22 15.97
N ASP A 227 8.15 -6.09 16.63
CA ASP A 227 7.64 -5.84 17.98
C ASP A 227 6.10 -5.85 18.00
N ASP A 228 5.45 -5.26 16.98
CA ASP A 228 4.00 -5.26 16.89
C ASP A 228 3.43 -6.67 16.63
N MET A 229 4.12 -7.49 15.81
CA MET A 229 3.77 -8.92 15.63
C MET A 229 3.89 -9.69 16.94
N GLN A 230 4.97 -9.49 17.70
CA GLN A 230 5.15 -10.14 19.01
C GLN A 230 4.04 -9.79 20.01
N LYS A 231 3.55 -8.55 20.01
CA LYS A 231 2.41 -8.11 20.82
C LYS A 231 1.08 -8.75 20.43
N PHE A 232 0.96 -9.27 19.21
CA PHE A 232 -0.21 -10.05 18.80
C PHE A 232 -0.40 -11.30 19.66
N GLY A 233 0.69 -11.85 20.18
CA GLY A 233 0.75 -12.85 21.25
C GLY A 233 0.62 -14.31 20.79
N GLY A 234 1.22 -15.21 21.56
CA GLY A 234 1.05 -16.65 21.41
C GLY A 234 1.56 -17.24 20.09
N VAL A 235 0.85 -18.26 19.62
CA VAL A 235 1.18 -19.02 18.40
C VAL A 235 1.06 -18.16 17.15
N GLU A 236 0.06 -17.28 17.09
CA GLU A 236 -0.19 -16.42 15.92
C GLU A 236 0.93 -15.38 15.71
N ALA A 237 1.54 -14.86 16.77
CA ALA A 237 2.71 -14.01 16.66
C ALA A 237 3.89 -14.69 15.97
N ARG A 238 4.18 -15.93 16.37
CA ARG A 238 5.27 -16.74 15.76
C ARG A 238 4.99 -17.01 14.29
N LYS A 239 3.75 -17.33 13.94
CA LYS A 239 3.34 -17.56 12.55
C LYS A 239 3.44 -16.30 11.71
N ALA A 240 3.01 -15.15 12.23
CA ALA A 240 3.13 -13.87 11.54
C ALA A 240 4.59 -13.49 11.27
N LEU A 241 5.48 -13.68 12.26
CA LEU A 241 6.92 -13.48 12.11
C LEU A 241 7.51 -14.42 11.07
N ALA A 242 7.18 -15.72 11.14
CA ALA A 242 7.69 -16.71 10.20
C ALA A 242 7.26 -16.39 8.74
N VAL A 243 5.98 -16.03 8.53
CA VAL A 243 5.49 -15.61 7.21
C VAL A 243 6.23 -14.35 6.74
N PHE A 244 6.35 -13.35 7.62
CA PHE A 244 6.99 -12.07 7.29
C PHE A 244 8.46 -12.26 6.91
N ASP A 245 9.21 -13.05 7.67
CA ASP A 245 10.64 -13.27 7.44
C ASP A 245 10.92 -14.09 6.17
N GLU A 246 9.99 -14.94 5.76
CA GLU A 246 10.11 -15.78 4.55
C GLU A 246 9.78 -15.03 3.25
N ILE A 247 9.12 -13.86 3.30
CA ILE A 247 8.68 -13.12 2.10
C ILE A 247 9.83 -12.87 1.11
N PRO A 248 11.02 -12.35 1.50
CA PRO A 248 12.10 -12.12 0.55
C PRO A 248 12.58 -13.41 -0.13
N GLY A 249 12.72 -14.48 0.63
CA GLY A 249 13.12 -15.81 0.12
C GLY A 249 12.13 -16.33 -0.92
N GLN A 250 10.84 -16.26 -0.65
CA GLN A 250 9.79 -16.73 -1.56
C GLN A 250 9.72 -15.89 -2.84
N LEU A 251 9.84 -14.58 -2.73
CA LEU A 251 9.84 -13.68 -3.89
C LEU A 251 11.09 -13.81 -4.77
N SER A 252 12.21 -14.28 -4.22
CA SER A 252 13.44 -14.54 -4.97
C SER A 252 13.39 -15.83 -5.79
N GLY A 253 12.46 -16.75 -5.46
CA GLY A 253 12.29 -18.04 -6.14
C GLY A 253 11.71 -17.91 -7.55
N ASN A 254 11.83 -18.98 -8.34
CA ASN A 254 11.25 -19.07 -9.68
C ASN A 254 9.71 -19.03 -9.68
N SER A 255 9.09 -19.66 -8.69
CA SER A 255 7.67 -19.54 -8.40
C SER A 255 7.50 -18.63 -7.20
N LYS A 256 6.87 -17.49 -7.40
CA LYS A 256 6.62 -16.49 -6.34
C LYS A 256 5.34 -16.80 -5.56
N LYS A 257 4.66 -17.91 -5.86
CA LYS A 257 3.57 -18.41 -5.04
C LYS A 257 4.09 -18.76 -3.66
N PHE A 258 3.46 -18.21 -2.62
CA PHE A 258 3.88 -18.45 -1.25
C PHE A 258 3.66 -19.93 -0.87
N ASN A 259 4.73 -20.59 -0.44
CA ASN A 259 4.74 -21.99 -0.05
C ASN A 259 4.82 -22.12 1.47
N PHE A 260 3.72 -22.49 2.11
CA PHE A 260 3.66 -22.68 3.56
C PHE A 260 4.47 -23.88 4.06
N SER A 261 4.79 -24.84 3.18
CA SER A 261 5.63 -25.98 3.56
C SER A 261 7.09 -25.61 3.82
N SER A 262 7.55 -24.41 3.42
CA SER A 262 8.88 -23.91 3.79
C SER A 262 8.95 -23.48 5.25
N LEU A 263 7.81 -23.08 5.84
CA LEU A 263 7.73 -22.61 7.23
C LEU A 263 7.67 -23.78 8.22
N GLU A 264 6.96 -24.84 7.85
CA GLU A 264 6.76 -26.02 8.68
C GLU A 264 6.49 -27.25 7.80
N ARG A 265 7.01 -28.41 8.18
CA ARG A 265 6.77 -29.67 7.46
C ARG A 265 5.27 -29.93 7.36
N ASN A 266 4.75 -30.01 6.14
CA ASN A 266 3.32 -30.11 5.82
C ASN A 266 2.50 -28.86 6.19
N GLY A 267 3.13 -27.70 6.33
CA GLY A 267 2.44 -26.41 6.55
C GLY A 267 1.39 -26.14 5.48
N ARG A 268 0.17 -25.79 5.90
CA ARG A 268 -0.95 -25.44 5.04
C ARG A 268 -1.42 -24.03 5.34
N LYS A 269 -1.98 -23.34 4.35
CA LYS A 269 -2.48 -21.97 4.47
C LYS A 269 -3.42 -21.79 5.66
N GLU A 270 -4.34 -22.76 5.87
CA GLU A 270 -5.37 -22.70 6.91
C GLU A 270 -4.77 -22.51 8.32
N ALA A 271 -3.59 -23.08 8.54
CA ALA A 271 -2.87 -22.90 9.81
C ALA A 271 -2.33 -21.48 10.02
N TYR A 272 -2.24 -20.67 8.98
CA TYR A 272 -1.67 -19.30 8.97
C TYR A 272 -2.70 -18.20 8.67
N GLU A 273 -4.00 -18.51 8.57
CA GLU A 273 -5.04 -17.52 8.21
C GLU A 273 -5.09 -16.33 9.15
N GLY A 274 -4.97 -16.54 10.46
CA GLY A 274 -4.92 -15.47 11.44
C GLY A 274 -3.71 -14.56 11.23
N ALA A 275 -2.53 -15.15 11.00
CA ALA A 275 -1.30 -14.41 10.72
C ALA A 275 -1.38 -13.64 9.40
N LEU A 276 -1.91 -14.24 8.33
CA LEU A 276 -2.10 -13.59 7.03
C LEU A 276 -3.08 -12.40 7.11
N SER A 277 -4.23 -12.61 7.76
CA SER A 277 -5.21 -11.55 7.98
C SER A 277 -4.59 -10.38 8.74
N TRP A 278 -3.81 -10.70 9.79
CA TRP A 278 -3.09 -9.70 10.56
C TRP A 278 -2.10 -8.90 9.71
N LEU A 279 -1.26 -9.58 8.91
CA LEU A 279 -0.26 -8.94 8.06
C LEU A 279 -0.90 -8.06 6.97
N GLU A 280 -2.01 -8.50 6.36
CA GLU A 280 -2.75 -7.73 5.35
C GLU A 280 -3.44 -6.51 5.97
N GLU A 281 -4.10 -6.69 7.10
CA GLU A 281 -4.82 -5.63 7.81
C GLU A 281 -3.89 -4.58 8.41
N SER A 282 -2.66 -4.97 8.79
CA SER A 282 -1.62 -4.04 9.22
C SER A 282 -1.05 -3.19 8.09
N HIS A 283 -1.40 -3.53 6.85
CA HIS A 283 -0.82 -2.93 5.65
C HIS A 283 0.70 -3.11 5.52
N ILE A 284 1.28 -4.05 6.27
CA ILE A 284 2.69 -4.43 6.19
C ILE A 284 2.94 -5.29 4.96
N VAL A 285 1.94 -6.12 4.60
CA VAL A 285 2.00 -7.04 3.46
C VAL A 285 0.83 -6.77 2.52
N ASN A 286 1.09 -6.87 1.23
CA ASN A 286 0.10 -6.83 0.17
C ASN A 286 -0.10 -8.26 -0.35
N ILE A 287 -1.28 -8.81 -0.17
CA ILE A 287 -1.63 -10.15 -0.68
C ILE A 287 -2.14 -10.05 -2.12
N CYS A 288 -1.48 -10.76 -3.03
CA CYS A 288 -1.92 -10.94 -4.41
C CYS A 288 -2.55 -12.33 -4.56
N ARG A 289 -3.86 -12.37 -4.79
CA ARG A 289 -4.63 -13.62 -4.84
C ARG A 289 -4.67 -14.20 -6.24
N LYS A 290 -4.66 -15.52 -6.35
CA LYS A 290 -4.86 -16.16 -7.64
C LYS A 290 -6.30 -15.95 -8.11
N CYS A 291 -6.47 -15.63 -9.38
CA CYS A 291 -7.76 -15.62 -10.06
C CYS A 291 -7.84 -16.83 -10.98
N ASN A 292 -8.82 -17.71 -10.77
CA ASN A 292 -8.96 -18.93 -11.55
C ASN A 292 -9.59 -18.69 -12.92
N ASP A 293 -10.54 -17.76 -13.03
CA ASP A 293 -11.12 -17.33 -14.29
C ASP A 293 -10.87 -15.82 -14.50
N PRO A 294 -9.99 -15.41 -15.44
CA PRO A 294 -9.64 -14.02 -15.66
C PRO A 294 -10.80 -13.28 -16.33
N ASN A 295 -11.77 -12.90 -15.52
CA ASN A 295 -12.91 -12.08 -15.91
C ASN A 295 -13.08 -10.91 -14.94
N VAL A 296 -13.77 -9.87 -15.37
CA VAL A 296 -14.11 -8.72 -14.50
C VAL A 296 -14.88 -9.23 -13.27
N GLY A 297 -14.55 -8.69 -12.10
CA GLY A 297 -15.05 -9.21 -10.83
C GLY A 297 -14.16 -10.33 -10.26
N TYR A 298 -12.84 -10.14 -10.30
CA TYR A 298 -11.82 -11.13 -9.87
C TYR A 298 -12.10 -11.79 -8.53
N ARG A 299 -12.75 -11.08 -7.58
CA ARG A 299 -13.10 -11.61 -6.27
C ARG A 299 -14.05 -12.81 -6.34
N LEU A 300 -14.91 -12.85 -7.36
CA LEU A 300 -15.86 -13.95 -7.56
C LEU A 300 -15.16 -15.26 -7.97
N ASN A 301 -13.98 -15.13 -8.58
CA ASN A 301 -13.20 -16.24 -9.10
C ASN A 301 -11.82 -16.34 -8.41
N SER A 302 -11.67 -15.73 -7.23
CA SER A 302 -10.41 -15.81 -6.48
C SER A 302 -10.22 -17.19 -5.85
N ASP A 303 -8.99 -17.68 -5.94
CA ASP A 303 -8.55 -18.91 -5.28
C ASP A 303 -7.72 -18.53 -4.05
N ASP A 304 -8.35 -18.61 -2.90
CA ASP A 304 -7.68 -18.27 -1.64
C ASP A 304 -6.60 -19.29 -1.22
N SER A 305 -6.52 -20.46 -1.87
CA SER A 305 -5.47 -21.45 -1.59
C SER A 305 -4.10 -21.08 -2.17
N ALA A 306 -4.06 -20.12 -3.10
CA ALA A 306 -2.85 -19.72 -3.80
C ALA A 306 -2.69 -18.20 -3.80
N MET A 307 -1.54 -17.72 -3.32
CA MET A 307 -1.26 -16.28 -3.23
C MET A 307 0.22 -15.99 -3.37
N LYS A 308 0.53 -14.74 -3.72
CA LYS A 308 1.87 -14.15 -3.60
C LYS A 308 1.80 -13.09 -2.50
N LEU A 309 2.87 -12.96 -1.73
CA LEU A 309 2.98 -11.98 -0.65
C LEU A 309 4.05 -10.96 -1.01
N TYR A 310 3.65 -9.69 -1.08
CA TYR A 310 4.54 -8.57 -1.34
C TYR A 310 4.64 -7.71 -0.08
N MET A 311 5.84 -7.17 0.18
CA MET A 311 5.99 -6.16 1.22
C MET A 311 5.20 -4.90 0.88
N GLY A 312 4.64 -4.24 1.88
CA GLY A 312 3.90 -2.98 1.71
C GLY A 312 4.74 -1.84 1.13
N ASP A 313 6.06 -1.93 1.30
CA ASP A 313 7.03 -0.95 0.80
C ASP A 313 8.26 -1.64 0.21
N THR A 314 8.70 -1.18 -0.97
CA THR A 314 9.82 -1.78 -1.71
C THR A 314 11.17 -1.51 -1.03
N GLY A 315 11.37 -0.32 -0.46
CA GLY A 315 12.58 -0.03 0.30
C GLY A 315 12.72 -0.88 1.56
N LEU A 316 11.59 -1.17 2.23
CA LEU A 316 11.57 -2.11 3.35
C LEU A 316 11.86 -3.54 2.90
N LEU A 317 11.36 -3.98 1.72
CA LEU A 317 11.72 -5.29 1.16
C LEU A 317 13.22 -5.40 0.95
N VAL A 318 13.87 -4.37 0.36
CA VAL A 318 15.32 -4.37 0.13
C VAL A 318 16.07 -4.46 1.46
N SER A 319 15.72 -3.65 2.46
CA SER A 319 16.34 -3.72 3.78
C SER A 319 16.12 -5.06 4.48
N HIS A 320 14.94 -5.66 4.31
CA HIS A 320 14.60 -6.95 4.90
C HIS A 320 15.38 -8.10 4.24
N ALA A 321 15.48 -8.10 2.91
CA ALA A 321 16.18 -9.13 2.14
C ALA A 321 17.69 -9.16 2.41
N PHE A 322 18.30 -8.02 2.79
CA PHE A 322 19.74 -7.89 3.01
C PHE A 322 20.09 -7.50 4.44
N SER A 323 19.22 -7.80 5.41
CA SER A 323 19.39 -7.44 6.81
C SER A 323 20.60 -8.09 7.48
N ASP A 324 20.96 -9.29 7.04
CA ASP A 324 22.01 -10.13 7.64
C ASP A 324 23.42 -9.82 7.10
N ASN A 325 23.52 -8.89 6.14
CA ASN A 325 24.79 -8.53 5.51
C ASN A 325 25.32 -7.20 6.04
N ASP A 326 26.55 -7.18 6.54
CA ASP A 326 27.28 -5.95 6.86
C ASP A 326 27.52 -5.09 5.61
N GLU A 327 27.49 -5.72 4.44
CA GLU A 327 27.64 -5.09 3.11
C GLU A 327 26.33 -4.56 2.52
N SER A 328 25.24 -4.49 3.31
CA SER A 328 23.91 -4.10 2.81
C SER A 328 23.90 -2.75 2.07
N LEU A 329 24.73 -1.79 2.50
CA LEU A 329 24.86 -0.50 1.84
C LEU A 329 25.53 -0.60 0.47
N GLU A 330 26.51 -1.50 0.31
CA GLU A 330 27.17 -1.73 -0.98
C GLU A 330 26.23 -2.46 -1.95
N ILE A 331 25.44 -3.40 -1.45
CA ILE A 331 24.40 -4.08 -2.23
C ILE A 331 23.33 -3.07 -2.70
N GLN A 332 22.91 -2.14 -1.83
CA GLN A 332 21.96 -1.10 -2.19
C GLN A 332 22.52 -0.14 -3.24
N LYS A 333 23.79 0.26 -3.11
CA LYS A 333 24.48 1.04 -4.14
C LYS A 333 24.61 0.26 -5.46
N ALA A 334 24.89 -1.04 -5.40
CA ALA A 334 24.97 -1.88 -6.59
C ALA A 334 23.60 -2.02 -7.29
N LEU A 335 22.49 -2.07 -6.53
CA LEU A 335 21.11 -2.00 -7.07
C LEU A 335 20.87 -0.68 -7.78
N GLN A 336 21.16 0.45 -7.13
CA GLN A 336 21.01 1.78 -7.69
C GLN A 336 21.76 1.98 -9.00
N PHE A 337 22.97 1.43 -9.11
CA PHE A 337 23.78 1.53 -10.34
C PHE A 337 23.49 0.41 -11.34
N GLY A 338 22.45 -0.38 -11.17
CA GLY A 338 22.08 -1.49 -12.05
C GLY A 338 23.14 -2.61 -12.13
N LYS A 339 24.07 -2.63 -11.18
CA LYS A 339 25.17 -3.62 -11.11
C LYS A 339 24.78 -4.92 -10.43
N LEU A 340 23.70 -4.92 -9.63
CA LEU A 340 23.17 -6.11 -8.99
C LEU A 340 22.02 -6.66 -9.84
N SER A 341 22.29 -7.70 -10.62
CA SER A 341 21.26 -8.39 -11.42
C SER A 341 20.50 -9.45 -10.62
N VAL A 342 21.06 -9.91 -9.51
CA VAL A 342 20.46 -10.94 -8.65
C VAL A 342 19.24 -10.36 -7.93
N ASN A 343 18.11 -11.06 -8.04
CA ASN A 343 16.84 -10.72 -7.37
C ASN A 343 16.17 -9.40 -7.81
N LYS A 344 16.65 -8.71 -8.87
CA LYS A 344 15.98 -7.50 -9.39
C LYS A 344 14.49 -7.79 -9.75
N GLY A 345 14.17 -9.01 -10.18
CA GLY A 345 12.81 -9.43 -10.50
C GLY A 345 11.84 -9.32 -9.32
N MET A 346 12.26 -9.74 -8.11
CA MET A 346 11.41 -9.65 -6.91
C MET A 346 11.14 -8.19 -6.52
N ILE A 347 12.16 -7.34 -6.61
CA ILE A 347 12.08 -5.92 -6.25
C ILE A 347 11.13 -5.18 -7.20
N VAL A 348 11.27 -5.42 -8.51
CA VAL A 348 10.42 -4.81 -9.55
C VAL A 348 8.96 -5.26 -9.40
N GLU A 349 8.70 -6.54 -9.17
CA GLU A 349 7.34 -7.03 -9.01
C GLU A 349 6.69 -6.51 -7.72
N ASN A 350 7.47 -6.44 -6.62
CA ASN A 350 7.01 -5.80 -5.37
C ASN A 350 6.70 -4.31 -5.57
N TYR A 351 7.54 -3.60 -6.32
CA TYR A 351 7.30 -2.20 -6.68
C TYR A 351 5.99 -2.05 -7.43
N VAL A 352 5.74 -2.86 -8.46
CA VAL A 352 4.48 -2.81 -9.22
C VAL A 352 3.28 -3.09 -8.31
N ALA A 353 3.37 -4.10 -7.43
CA ALA A 353 2.34 -4.39 -6.43
C ALA A 353 2.08 -3.18 -5.52
N GLN A 354 3.12 -2.51 -5.04
CA GLN A 354 3.01 -1.30 -4.22
C GLN A 354 2.31 -0.16 -4.96
N GLN A 355 2.69 0.12 -6.23
CA GLN A 355 2.07 1.18 -7.04
C GLN A 355 0.58 0.89 -7.28
N LEU A 356 0.22 -0.34 -7.66
CA LEU A 356 -1.17 -0.75 -7.84
C LEU A 356 -1.98 -0.59 -6.54
N ARG A 357 -1.41 -0.96 -5.39
CA ARG A 357 -2.06 -0.77 -4.07
C ARG A 357 -2.20 0.70 -3.71
N ALA A 358 -1.21 1.55 -4.01
CA ALA A 358 -1.29 3.00 -3.81
C ALA A 358 -2.40 3.63 -4.67
N ALA A 359 -2.61 3.12 -5.89
CA ALA A 359 -3.73 3.49 -6.77
C ALA A 359 -5.09 2.92 -6.32
N GLY A 360 -5.16 2.21 -5.17
CA GLY A 360 -6.41 1.64 -4.64
C GLY A 360 -6.82 0.30 -5.27
N ARG A 361 -5.96 -0.30 -6.08
CA ARG A 361 -6.25 -1.55 -6.76
C ARG A 361 -6.06 -2.76 -5.85
N SER A 362 -6.96 -3.75 -5.95
CA SER A 362 -6.72 -5.09 -5.39
C SER A 362 -5.80 -5.87 -6.31
N LEU A 363 -4.95 -6.73 -5.72
CA LEU A 363 -3.96 -7.47 -6.46
C LEU A 363 -4.47 -8.88 -6.79
N TYR A 364 -4.45 -9.21 -8.06
CA TYR A 364 -4.77 -10.55 -8.58
C TYR A 364 -3.74 -10.96 -9.62
N TYR A 365 -3.39 -12.24 -9.66
CA TYR A 365 -2.58 -12.85 -10.71
C TYR A 365 -3.32 -14.06 -11.31
N HIS A 366 -2.87 -14.56 -12.46
CA HIS A 366 -3.48 -15.71 -13.11
C HIS A 366 -2.43 -16.69 -13.60
N THR A 367 -2.70 -17.97 -13.39
CA THR A 367 -1.85 -19.06 -13.92
C THR A 367 -2.70 -20.10 -14.61
N TRP A 368 -2.16 -20.65 -15.69
CA TRP A 368 -2.79 -21.74 -16.43
C TRP A 368 -1.74 -22.65 -17.06
N GLU A 369 -2.18 -23.81 -17.49
CA GLU A 369 -1.39 -24.74 -18.29
C GLU A 369 -1.73 -24.51 -19.79
N GLU A 370 -0.73 -24.17 -20.59
CA GLU A 370 -0.89 -24.05 -22.04
C GLU A 370 -0.60 -25.41 -22.68
N PRO A 371 -1.51 -25.95 -23.52
CA PRO A 371 -1.29 -27.24 -24.22
C PRO A 371 -0.01 -27.20 -25.05
N ALA A 372 0.65 -28.33 -25.16
CA ALA A 372 1.79 -28.48 -26.04
C ALA A 372 1.38 -28.30 -27.50
N LYS A 373 2.20 -27.60 -28.29
CA LYS A 373 1.92 -27.37 -29.74
C LYS A 373 2.01 -28.65 -30.58
N ASP A 374 2.78 -29.67 -30.13
CA ASP A 374 2.94 -30.94 -30.83
C ASP A 374 2.39 -32.09 -30.00
N SER A 375 1.56 -32.92 -30.59
CA SER A 375 0.78 -33.99 -30.01
C SER A 375 1.60 -35.20 -29.52
N SER A 376 2.92 -35.21 -29.67
CA SER A 376 3.68 -36.47 -29.54
C SER A 376 4.53 -36.65 -28.29
N ALA A 377 4.70 -35.73 -27.37
CA ALA A 377 5.40 -35.98 -26.07
C ALA A 377 5.69 -34.75 -25.19
N SER A 378 5.27 -33.55 -25.46
CA SER A 378 5.63 -32.40 -24.65
C SER A 378 4.59 -32.14 -23.56
N LYS A 379 5.05 -32.00 -22.29
CA LYS A 379 4.21 -31.63 -21.15
C LYS A 379 3.58 -30.26 -21.36
N PRO A 380 2.38 -30.00 -20.82
CA PRO A 380 1.80 -28.66 -20.77
C PRO A 380 2.81 -27.65 -20.19
N ARG A 381 2.77 -26.43 -20.70
CA ARG A 381 3.70 -25.39 -20.28
C ARG A 381 3.00 -24.44 -19.32
N PRO A 382 3.53 -24.24 -18.09
CA PRO A 382 2.96 -23.30 -17.16
C PRO A 382 3.08 -21.87 -17.71
N ARG A 383 2.02 -21.09 -17.55
CA ARG A 383 1.92 -19.69 -17.92
C ARG A 383 1.44 -18.90 -16.73
N GLU A 384 1.90 -17.66 -16.63
CA GLU A 384 1.50 -16.75 -15.57
C GLU A 384 1.38 -15.33 -16.14
N ILE A 385 0.40 -14.58 -15.63
CA ILE A 385 0.28 -13.12 -15.74
C ILE A 385 0.48 -12.56 -14.33
N ASP A 386 1.45 -11.67 -14.16
CA ASP A 386 1.88 -11.15 -12.86
C ASP A 386 0.77 -10.40 -12.13
N PHE A 387 0.01 -9.55 -12.86
CA PHE A 387 -1.12 -8.82 -12.28
C PHE A 387 -2.28 -8.70 -13.28
N LEU A 388 -3.49 -8.67 -12.73
CA LEU A 388 -4.72 -8.40 -13.47
C LEU A 388 -5.37 -7.15 -12.89
N VAL A 389 -5.68 -6.17 -13.73
CA VAL A 389 -6.49 -5.01 -13.33
C VAL A 389 -7.67 -4.85 -14.29
N THR A 390 -8.75 -4.26 -13.79
CA THR A 390 -9.87 -3.87 -14.65
C THR A 390 -9.63 -2.44 -15.10
N LYS A 391 -9.62 -2.22 -16.41
CA LYS A 391 -9.63 -0.89 -17.00
C LYS A 391 -11.06 -0.55 -17.45
N GLY A 392 -11.57 0.62 -17.05
CA GLY A 392 -12.92 1.04 -17.41
C GLY A 392 -13.02 1.40 -18.89
N PHE A 393 -14.12 1.09 -19.48
CA PHE A 393 -14.82 1.72 -20.62
C PHE A 393 -13.97 2.31 -21.75
N SER A 394 -12.99 1.58 -22.28
CA SER A 394 -12.19 2.07 -23.42
C SER A 394 -12.68 1.55 -24.78
N ASP A 395 -13.75 0.77 -24.82
CA ASP A 395 -14.39 0.37 -26.06
C ASP A 395 -15.71 1.14 -26.30
N ALA A 396 -16.12 1.22 -27.55
CA ALA A 396 -17.38 1.87 -27.98
C ALA A 396 -18.64 1.26 -27.32
N ALA A 397 -18.52 0.08 -26.72
CA ALA A 397 -19.59 -0.63 -26.01
C ALA A 397 -19.61 -0.36 -24.48
N GLY A 398 -18.63 0.36 -23.95
CA GLY A 398 -18.56 0.75 -22.53
C GLY A 398 -18.41 -0.43 -21.56
N LYS A 399 -17.97 -1.62 -22.00
CA LYS A 399 -17.82 -2.79 -21.13
C LYS A 399 -16.43 -2.81 -20.46
N PRO A 400 -16.37 -3.03 -19.13
CA PRO A 400 -15.10 -3.18 -18.46
C PRO A 400 -14.38 -4.45 -18.94
N ARG A 401 -13.07 -4.35 -19.17
CA ARG A 401 -12.22 -5.45 -19.66
C ARG A 401 -11.05 -5.71 -18.73
N VAL A 402 -10.54 -6.92 -18.83
CA VAL A 402 -9.32 -7.35 -18.15
C VAL A 402 -8.11 -6.72 -18.84
N CYS A 403 -7.25 -6.07 -18.05
CA CYS A 403 -5.96 -5.58 -18.49
C CYS A 403 -4.86 -6.41 -17.78
N PRO A 404 -4.25 -7.40 -18.47
CA PRO A 404 -3.13 -8.15 -17.94
C PRO A 404 -1.88 -7.29 -17.93
N ILE A 405 -1.08 -7.44 -16.86
CA ILE A 405 0.18 -6.70 -16.64
C ILE A 405 1.29 -7.72 -16.41
N GLU A 406 2.38 -7.60 -17.17
CA GLU A 406 3.64 -8.29 -16.94
C GLU A 406 4.72 -7.32 -16.51
N ALA A 407 5.48 -7.67 -15.47
CA ALA A 407 6.61 -6.91 -14.95
C ALA A 407 7.93 -7.57 -15.36
N LYS A 408 8.76 -6.87 -16.12
CA LYS A 408 10.05 -7.35 -16.65
C LYS A 408 11.19 -6.53 -16.04
N SER A 409 12.11 -7.18 -15.36
CA SER A 409 13.25 -6.51 -14.70
C SER A 409 14.48 -6.37 -15.60
N THR A 410 14.49 -7.03 -16.76
CA THR A 410 15.63 -7.05 -17.70
C THR A 410 15.25 -6.48 -19.07
N LYS A 411 16.25 -6.00 -19.81
CA LYS A 411 16.05 -5.47 -21.17
C LYS A 411 15.70 -6.56 -22.20
N THR A 412 16.12 -7.80 -21.96
CA THR A 412 15.78 -8.97 -22.80
C THR A 412 14.77 -9.82 -22.05
N TYR A 413 13.58 -9.97 -22.60
CA TYR A 413 12.46 -10.69 -22.00
C TYR A 413 11.54 -11.29 -23.08
N SER A 414 10.67 -12.20 -22.65
CA SER A 414 9.63 -12.80 -23.47
C SER A 414 8.26 -12.31 -23.01
N THR A 415 7.32 -12.16 -23.96
CA THR A 415 5.89 -11.83 -23.74
C THR A 415 4.97 -13.00 -24.10
N VAL A 416 5.52 -14.20 -24.20
CA VAL A 416 4.76 -15.39 -24.64
C VAL A 416 3.55 -15.68 -23.74
N SER A 417 3.64 -15.46 -22.42
CA SER A 417 2.48 -15.62 -21.54
C SER A 417 1.37 -14.64 -21.89
N LEU A 418 1.74 -13.39 -22.18
CA LEU A 418 0.77 -12.35 -22.54
C LEU A 418 0.12 -12.65 -23.93
N ASP A 419 0.93 -13.13 -24.89
CA ASP A 419 0.43 -13.54 -26.22
C ASP A 419 -0.54 -14.73 -26.12
N ASP A 420 -0.17 -15.74 -25.31
CA ASP A 420 -1.01 -16.91 -25.06
C ASP A 420 -2.29 -16.52 -24.31
N PHE A 421 -2.21 -15.59 -23.33
CA PHE A 421 -3.36 -15.05 -22.60
C PHE A 421 -4.34 -14.32 -23.53
N ALA A 422 -3.85 -13.39 -24.34
CA ALA A 422 -4.67 -12.62 -25.29
C ALA A 422 -5.36 -13.52 -26.31
N ARG A 423 -4.66 -14.57 -26.79
CA ARG A 423 -5.22 -15.55 -27.70
C ARG A 423 -6.32 -16.41 -27.06
N ARG A 424 -6.15 -16.79 -25.78
CA ARG A 424 -7.08 -17.67 -25.05
C ARG A 424 -8.36 -16.96 -24.64
N TRP A 425 -8.26 -15.65 -24.28
CA TRP A 425 -9.40 -14.86 -23.80
C TRP A 425 -9.62 -13.57 -24.62
N PRO A 426 -9.73 -13.64 -25.96
CA PRO A 426 -9.75 -12.44 -26.82
C PRO A 426 -10.93 -11.50 -26.55
N ALA A 427 -12.07 -12.06 -26.12
CA ALA A 427 -13.27 -11.28 -25.81
C ALA A 427 -13.22 -10.58 -24.44
N ARG A 428 -12.30 -10.98 -23.55
CA ARG A 428 -12.19 -10.45 -22.19
C ARG A 428 -11.06 -9.43 -22.04
N VAL A 429 -10.01 -9.57 -22.86
CA VAL A 429 -8.81 -8.72 -22.80
C VAL A 429 -9.07 -7.38 -23.48
N GLY A 430 -8.79 -6.31 -22.71
CA GLY A 430 -8.72 -4.95 -23.22
C GLY A 430 -7.29 -4.57 -23.59
N ASP A 431 -6.78 -3.51 -22.94
CA ASP A 431 -5.37 -3.13 -23.08
C ASP A 431 -4.46 -4.17 -22.39
N GLU A 432 -3.27 -4.34 -22.94
CA GLU A 432 -2.23 -5.20 -22.41
C GLU A 432 -1.04 -4.34 -21.97
N LEU A 433 -0.47 -4.57 -20.80
CA LEU A 433 0.64 -3.77 -20.28
C LEU A 433 1.87 -4.63 -20.03
N VAL A 434 3.00 -4.16 -20.53
CA VAL A 434 4.33 -4.70 -20.21
C VAL A 434 5.12 -3.58 -19.54
N LEU A 435 5.40 -3.72 -18.25
CA LEU A 435 6.31 -2.84 -17.52
C LEU A 435 7.74 -3.35 -17.71
N HIS A 436 8.63 -2.51 -18.24
CA HIS A 436 9.98 -2.94 -18.62
C HIS A 436 11.03 -1.80 -18.50
N PRO A 437 12.33 -2.13 -18.47
CA PRO A 437 13.41 -1.13 -18.39
C PRO A 437 13.82 -0.59 -19.76
N LYS A 438 12.88 -0.17 -20.59
CA LYS A 438 13.13 0.49 -21.87
C LYS A 438 12.14 1.65 -22.06
N GLN A 439 12.32 2.42 -23.13
CA GLN A 439 11.43 3.51 -23.52
C GLN A 439 10.00 3.02 -23.78
N LEU A 440 9.04 3.94 -23.60
CA LEU A 440 7.65 3.71 -23.92
C LEU A 440 7.48 3.38 -25.41
N LYS A 441 6.70 2.34 -25.67
CA LYS A 441 6.28 1.94 -27.01
C LYS A 441 4.83 1.44 -26.95
N ALA A 442 4.04 1.73 -27.96
CA ALA A 442 2.69 1.20 -28.09
C ALA A 442 2.53 0.43 -29.39
N GLU A 443 1.90 -0.74 -29.34
CA GLU A 443 1.64 -1.63 -30.47
C GLU A 443 0.19 -2.14 -30.39
N GLY A 444 -0.72 -1.49 -31.11
CA GLY A 444 -2.13 -1.84 -31.06
C GLY A 444 -2.71 -1.66 -29.64
N ARG A 445 -3.17 -2.75 -29.02
CA ARG A 445 -3.70 -2.74 -27.66
C ARG A 445 -2.61 -2.91 -26.57
N ARG A 446 -1.38 -3.21 -26.96
CA ARG A 446 -0.27 -3.45 -26.04
C ARG A 446 0.57 -2.21 -25.86
N ALA A 447 0.72 -1.78 -24.62
CA ALA A 447 1.64 -0.70 -24.25
C ALA A 447 2.82 -1.27 -23.45
N TYR A 448 4.03 -0.98 -23.93
CA TYR A 448 5.28 -1.24 -23.25
C TYR A 448 5.67 0.02 -22.50
N LEU A 449 5.60 -0.01 -21.19
CA LEU A 449 5.80 1.14 -20.33
C LEU A 449 7.11 1.02 -19.54
N PRO A 450 7.93 2.08 -19.47
CA PRO A 450 9.02 2.12 -18.51
C PRO A 450 8.52 1.79 -17.10
N LEU A 451 9.32 1.06 -16.32
CA LEU A 451 8.97 0.65 -14.96
C LEU A 451 8.50 1.81 -14.09
N TYR A 452 9.14 2.97 -14.20
CA TYR A 452 8.78 4.16 -13.44
C TYR A 452 7.36 4.69 -13.75
N MET A 453 6.72 4.26 -14.83
CA MET A 453 5.34 4.63 -15.17
C MET A 453 4.26 3.78 -14.46
N ALA A 454 4.63 2.82 -13.61
CA ALA A 454 3.65 1.97 -12.92
C ALA A 454 2.66 2.77 -12.06
N PHE A 455 3.03 3.94 -11.54
CA PHE A 455 2.13 4.81 -10.78
C PHE A 455 1.02 5.45 -11.64
N CYS A 456 1.11 5.34 -12.97
CA CYS A 456 0.10 5.84 -13.90
C CYS A 456 -0.97 4.77 -14.29
N ILE A 457 -0.96 3.57 -13.63
CA ILE A 457 -1.91 2.48 -13.88
C ILE A 457 -3.08 2.58 -12.87
#